data_2152eb884e6dab143c77ecaeed28acc0
#
_entry.id   2152eb884e6dab143c77ecaeed28acc0
#
_cell.length_a   1.000
_cell.length_b   1.000
_cell.length_c   1.000
_cell.angle_alpha   90.00
_cell.angle_beta   90.00
_cell.angle_gamma   90.00
#
_symmetry.space_group_name_H-M   'P 1'
#
loop_
_entity.id
_entity.type
_entity.pdbx_description
1 polymer ?
#
loop_
_entity_poly.entity_id
_entity_poly.type
_entity_poly.pdbx_seq_one_letter_code
_entity_poly.pdbx_strand_id
1 'polypeptide(L)'
;MQNIDLVLDHARDHYLTGYTQRIAEYKKEFNPSSPEVLLEIGGREDQPLPYRLYRVDLASGAVEPPNLTEFNHDSHLSFKPIEFKIKNKLSGILNAISWNGVEFETICLDPNAKPLADWALKWIDIEESHTENQYGLGGYVHSITYPQKTREKCTFSVDFGSAGKESFYELMNVFIALEITELTVHSRTLHAAP
;
A
#
# COMPACT_ATOMS: atom_id res chain seq x y z
N MET A 1 -14.04 20.26 10.45
CA MET A 1 -12.74 19.63 10.29
C MET A 1 -13.00 18.25 9.71
N GLN A 2 -12.50 17.95 8.51
CA GLN A 2 -12.62 16.60 7.95
C GLN A 2 -11.76 15.66 8.83
N ASN A 3 -12.32 14.52 9.20
CA ASN A 3 -11.64 13.55 10.06
C ASN A 3 -10.81 12.63 9.17
N ILE A 4 -9.50 12.54 9.40
CA ILE A 4 -8.60 11.67 8.65
C ILE A 4 -9.08 10.21 8.65
N ASP A 5 -9.64 9.72 9.77
CA ASP A 5 -10.20 8.38 9.86
C ASP A 5 -11.27 8.10 8.79
N LEU A 6 -12.21 9.04 8.63
CA LEU A 6 -13.28 8.91 7.64
C LEU A 6 -12.74 8.90 6.21
N VAL A 7 -11.70 9.67 5.95
CA VAL A 7 -11.10 9.72 4.60
C VAL A 7 -10.34 8.43 4.30
N LEU A 8 -9.59 7.90 5.27
CA LEU A 8 -8.90 6.62 5.11
C LEU A 8 -9.89 5.47 4.93
N ASP A 9 -10.98 5.43 5.72
CA ASP A 9 -12.05 4.45 5.57
C ASP A 9 -12.67 4.54 4.17
N HIS A 10 -13.00 5.74 3.69
CA HIS A 10 -13.57 5.94 2.36
C HIS A 10 -12.61 5.53 1.24
N ALA A 11 -11.33 5.90 1.33
CA ALA A 11 -10.33 5.54 0.32
C ALA A 11 -10.16 4.02 0.23
N ARG A 12 -10.08 3.36 1.38
CA ARG A 12 -10.00 1.90 1.48
C ARG A 12 -11.25 1.22 0.93
N ASP A 13 -12.43 1.62 1.38
CA ASP A 13 -13.69 1.00 0.97
C ASP A 13 -13.95 1.21 -0.53
N HIS A 14 -13.60 2.37 -1.07
CA HIS A 14 -13.68 2.66 -2.49
C HIS A 14 -12.78 1.70 -3.29
N TYR A 15 -11.51 1.57 -2.88
CA TYR A 15 -10.60 0.61 -3.49
C TYR A 15 -11.12 -0.83 -3.39
N LEU A 16 -11.45 -1.31 -2.18
CA LEU A 16 -11.85 -2.70 -1.96
C LEU A 16 -13.14 -3.08 -2.68
N THR A 17 -14.08 -2.15 -2.84
CA THR A 17 -15.30 -2.39 -3.61
C THR A 17 -14.98 -2.74 -5.07
N GLY A 18 -14.15 -1.94 -5.73
CA GLY A 18 -13.71 -2.21 -7.10
C GLY A 18 -12.85 -3.48 -7.19
N TYR A 19 -11.93 -3.65 -6.25
CA TYR A 19 -11.00 -4.78 -6.19
C TYR A 19 -11.73 -6.12 -6.06
N THR A 20 -12.63 -6.25 -5.07
CA THR A 20 -13.40 -7.49 -4.87
C THR A 20 -14.34 -7.80 -6.01
N GLN A 21 -14.91 -6.77 -6.65
CA GLN A 21 -15.71 -6.97 -7.85
C GLN A 21 -14.86 -7.57 -8.98
N ARG A 22 -13.66 -7.05 -9.23
CA ARG A 22 -12.74 -7.57 -10.25
C ARG A 22 -12.36 -9.02 -9.98
N ILE A 23 -11.98 -9.34 -8.73
CA ILE A 23 -11.70 -10.72 -8.33
C ILE A 23 -12.91 -11.63 -8.62
N ALA A 24 -14.12 -11.21 -8.26
CA ALA A 24 -15.33 -12.00 -8.48
C ALA A 24 -15.63 -12.22 -9.97
N GLU A 25 -15.37 -11.23 -10.83
CA GLU A 25 -15.50 -11.35 -12.29
C GLU A 25 -14.51 -12.36 -12.86
N TYR A 26 -13.22 -12.25 -12.50
CA TYR A 26 -12.18 -13.17 -12.98
C TYR A 26 -12.36 -14.61 -12.47
N LYS A 27 -12.79 -14.80 -11.21
CA LYS A 27 -13.07 -16.14 -10.67
C LYS A 27 -14.15 -16.90 -11.44
N LYS A 28 -15.06 -16.20 -12.12
CA LYS A 28 -16.08 -16.84 -12.98
C LYS A 28 -15.47 -17.40 -14.27
N GLU A 29 -14.45 -16.74 -14.79
CA GLU A 29 -13.81 -17.07 -16.05
C GLU A 29 -12.60 -18.00 -15.86
N PHE A 30 -11.82 -17.78 -14.80
CA PHE A 30 -10.58 -18.50 -14.53
C PHE A 30 -10.65 -19.23 -13.18
N ASN A 31 -10.86 -20.54 -13.22
CA ASN A 31 -10.86 -21.40 -12.04
C ASN A 31 -9.87 -22.57 -12.26
N PRO A 32 -8.89 -22.83 -11.37
CA PRO A 32 -8.67 -22.19 -10.08
C PRO A 32 -8.04 -20.80 -10.19
N SER A 33 -8.29 -19.96 -9.17
CA SER A 33 -7.64 -18.66 -9.04
C SER A 33 -7.44 -18.27 -7.56
N SER A 34 -6.31 -17.65 -7.26
CA SER A 34 -5.95 -17.21 -5.91
C SER A 34 -5.66 -15.71 -5.90
N PRO A 35 -6.33 -14.92 -5.04
CA PRO A 35 -6.03 -13.50 -4.89
C PRO A 35 -4.78 -13.29 -4.04
N GLU A 36 -4.18 -12.11 -4.16
CA GLU A 36 -3.11 -11.59 -3.30
C GLU A 36 -1.90 -12.52 -3.17
N VAL A 37 -1.50 -13.17 -4.27
CA VAL A 37 -0.37 -14.11 -4.25
C VAL A 37 0.95 -13.38 -4.10
N LEU A 38 1.74 -13.76 -3.10
CA LEU A 38 3.04 -13.17 -2.82
C LEU A 38 4.08 -13.61 -3.84
N LEU A 39 4.80 -12.65 -4.39
CA LEU A 39 5.90 -12.87 -5.32
C LEU A 39 7.14 -12.07 -4.89
N GLU A 40 8.31 -12.48 -5.39
CA GLU A 40 9.56 -11.74 -5.25
C GLU A 40 10.02 -11.22 -6.62
N ILE A 41 10.35 -9.94 -6.71
CA ILE A 41 10.87 -9.32 -7.94
C ILE A 41 12.33 -9.75 -8.11
N GLY A 42 12.61 -10.56 -9.13
CA GLY A 42 13.97 -10.92 -9.52
C GLY A 42 14.76 -9.74 -10.08
N GLY A 43 16.09 -9.81 -10.01
CA GLY A 43 16.98 -8.79 -10.57
C GLY A 43 17.12 -7.52 -9.73
N ARG A 44 16.66 -7.54 -8.49
CA ARG A 44 16.80 -6.45 -7.52
C ARG A 44 17.50 -6.89 -6.23
N GLU A 45 18.51 -7.73 -6.36
CA GLU A 45 19.28 -8.25 -5.23
C GLU A 45 20.04 -7.15 -4.47
N ASP A 46 20.23 -5.99 -5.08
CA ASP A 46 20.76 -4.77 -4.47
C ASP A 46 19.81 -4.11 -3.47
N GLN A 47 18.52 -4.46 -3.52
CA GLN A 47 17.51 -3.97 -2.58
C GLN A 47 17.23 -5.04 -1.51
N PRO A 48 17.20 -4.65 -0.22
CA PRO A 48 16.86 -5.60 0.83
C PRO A 48 15.37 -5.98 0.80
N LEU A 49 15.03 -7.13 1.39
CA LEU A 49 13.64 -7.37 1.77
C LEU A 49 13.21 -6.30 2.80
N PRO A 50 11.98 -5.78 2.73
CA PRO A 50 10.81 -6.26 1.98
C PRO A 50 10.60 -5.63 0.59
N TYR A 51 11.48 -4.76 0.13
CA TYR A 51 11.29 -3.93 -1.07
C TYR A 51 11.31 -4.71 -2.39
N ARG A 52 11.56 -6.01 -2.33
CA ARG A 52 11.48 -6.94 -3.47
C ARG A 52 10.22 -7.78 -3.45
N LEU A 53 9.43 -7.68 -2.40
CA LEU A 53 8.20 -8.43 -2.25
C LEU A 53 7.02 -7.63 -2.77
N TYR A 54 6.12 -8.30 -3.46
CA TYR A 54 4.84 -7.73 -3.84
C TYR A 54 3.77 -8.82 -3.93
N ARG A 55 2.51 -8.44 -3.73
CA ARG A 55 1.37 -9.32 -3.95
C ARG A 55 0.71 -8.95 -5.26
N VAL A 56 0.67 -9.91 -6.18
CA VAL A 56 -0.13 -9.78 -7.41
C VAL A 56 -1.60 -9.92 -7.06
N ASP A 57 -2.46 -9.15 -7.73
CA ASP A 57 -3.88 -9.12 -7.44
C ASP A 57 -4.54 -10.48 -7.61
N LEU A 58 -4.18 -11.23 -8.66
CA LEU A 58 -4.72 -12.54 -8.93
C LEU A 58 -3.73 -13.43 -9.69
N ALA A 59 -3.56 -14.66 -9.23
CA ALA A 59 -2.94 -15.74 -9.98
C ALA A 59 -4.02 -16.74 -10.41
N SER A 60 -4.06 -17.12 -11.69
CA SER A 60 -5.11 -17.97 -12.23
C SER A 60 -4.57 -19.01 -13.22
N GLY A 61 -5.32 -20.10 -13.36
CA GLY A 61 -5.02 -21.21 -14.28
C GLY A 61 -4.45 -22.44 -13.56
N ALA A 62 -4.65 -23.60 -14.22
CA ALA A 62 -4.17 -24.90 -13.72
C ALA A 62 -2.78 -25.29 -14.26
N VAL A 63 -2.14 -24.40 -15.05
CA VAL A 63 -0.86 -24.65 -15.72
C VAL A 63 0.23 -23.84 -15.01
N GLU A 64 1.40 -24.43 -14.82
CA GLU A 64 2.60 -23.74 -14.29
C GLU A 64 3.44 -23.15 -15.43
N PRO A 65 3.83 -21.88 -15.40
CA PRO A 65 3.46 -20.87 -14.38
C PRO A 65 2.03 -20.37 -14.56
N PRO A 66 1.36 -19.95 -13.47
CA PRO A 66 0.00 -19.41 -13.54
C PRO A 66 0.00 -18.04 -14.25
N ASN A 67 -1.17 -17.68 -14.79
CA ASN A 67 -1.37 -16.33 -15.31
C ASN A 67 -1.47 -15.34 -14.16
N LEU A 68 -0.62 -14.31 -14.16
CA LEU A 68 -0.62 -13.23 -13.18
C LEU A 68 -1.40 -12.04 -13.73
N THR A 69 -2.28 -11.48 -12.91
CA THR A 69 -3.14 -10.35 -13.29
C THR A 69 -3.04 -9.24 -12.25
N GLU A 70 -2.77 -8.02 -12.72
CA GLU A 70 -2.86 -6.78 -11.95
C GLU A 70 -4.10 -6.01 -12.40
N PHE A 71 -4.92 -5.58 -11.46
CA PHE A 71 -6.14 -4.84 -11.76
C PHE A 71 -5.86 -3.35 -11.87
N ASN A 72 -5.93 -2.85 -13.08
CA ASN A 72 -5.88 -1.40 -13.29
C ASN A 72 -7.28 -0.81 -13.10
N HIS A 73 -7.55 -0.24 -11.92
CA HIS A 73 -8.75 0.55 -11.69
C HIS A 73 -8.40 1.85 -10.98
N ASP A 74 -9.07 2.91 -11.39
CA ASP A 74 -8.92 4.21 -10.73
C ASP A 74 -9.65 4.18 -9.38
N SER A 75 -8.88 4.14 -8.33
CA SER A 75 -9.37 4.21 -6.95
C SER A 75 -9.08 5.55 -6.30
N HIS A 76 -8.78 6.58 -7.13
CA HIS A 76 -8.42 7.90 -6.64
C HIS A 76 -9.60 8.61 -5.96
N LEU A 77 -9.42 8.93 -4.68
CA LEU A 77 -10.39 9.70 -3.91
C LEU A 77 -9.91 11.14 -3.79
N SER A 78 -10.68 12.06 -4.41
CA SER A 78 -10.41 13.50 -4.37
C SER A 78 -11.12 14.16 -3.19
N PHE A 79 -10.37 14.95 -2.42
CA PHE A 79 -10.87 15.74 -1.30
C PHE A 79 -9.97 16.96 -1.08
N LYS A 80 -10.43 17.92 -0.27
CA LYS A 80 -9.59 19.05 0.11
C LYS A 80 -8.46 18.57 1.04
N PRO A 81 -7.25 19.11 0.89
CA PRO A 81 -6.14 18.76 1.78
C PRO A 81 -6.53 18.84 3.26
N ILE A 82 -6.11 17.83 4.01
CA ILE A 82 -6.38 17.70 5.44
C ILE A 82 -5.06 17.80 6.19
N GLU A 83 -4.92 18.81 7.03
CA GLU A 83 -3.84 18.84 8.01
C GLU A 83 -4.15 17.86 9.14
N PHE A 84 -3.18 17.07 9.52
CA PHE A 84 -3.32 16.12 10.62
C PHE A 84 -2.12 16.17 11.56
N LYS A 85 -2.34 15.68 12.77
CA LYS A 85 -1.30 15.55 13.77
C LYS A 85 -1.45 14.25 14.55
N ILE A 86 -0.38 13.47 14.62
CA ILE A 86 -0.34 12.21 15.34
C ILE A 86 0.50 12.36 16.60
N LYS A 87 -0.10 12.05 17.76
CA LYS A 87 0.56 12.07 19.10
C LYS A 87 1.33 13.36 19.41
N ASN A 88 0.96 14.49 18.80
CA ASN A 88 1.69 15.77 18.91
C ASN A 88 3.18 15.71 18.48
N LYS A 89 3.59 14.67 17.75
CA LYS A 89 4.97 14.46 17.32
C LYS A 89 5.15 14.50 15.82
N LEU A 90 4.18 14.00 15.06
CA LEU A 90 4.19 13.99 13.61
C LEU A 90 3.05 14.88 13.09
N SER A 91 3.38 15.89 12.31
CA SER A 91 2.42 16.73 11.59
C SER A 91 2.45 16.38 10.11
N GLY A 92 1.30 16.45 9.44
CA GLY A 92 1.28 16.15 8.02
C GLY A 92 0.11 16.76 7.27
N ILE A 93 0.20 16.66 5.95
CA ILE A 93 -0.86 17.05 5.02
C ILE A 93 -1.25 15.80 4.23
N LEU A 94 -2.51 15.43 4.32
CA LEU A 94 -3.10 14.37 3.50
C LEU A 94 -3.82 15.03 2.32
N ASN A 95 -3.32 14.78 1.13
CA ASN A 95 -3.94 15.16 -0.14
C ASN A 95 -4.78 14.00 -0.69
N ALA A 96 -5.34 14.20 -1.88
CA ALA A 96 -6.06 13.14 -2.59
C ALA A 96 -5.21 11.87 -2.72
N ILE A 97 -5.80 10.71 -2.44
CA ILE A 97 -5.12 9.41 -2.44
C ILE A 97 -5.89 8.32 -3.19
N SER A 98 -5.14 7.35 -3.69
CA SER A 98 -5.60 5.99 -4.04
C SER A 98 -5.02 5.02 -3.03
N TRP A 99 -5.84 4.14 -2.45
CA TRP A 99 -5.40 3.22 -1.41
C TRP A 99 -4.30 2.24 -1.87
N ASN A 100 -4.29 1.90 -3.15
CA ASN A 100 -3.29 1.06 -3.82
C ASN A 100 -2.08 1.83 -4.37
N GLY A 101 -1.87 3.07 -3.96
CA GLY A 101 -0.75 3.88 -4.48
C GLY A 101 -0.52 5.14 -3.66
N VAL A 102 -0.45 4.99 -2.34
CA VAL A 102 -0.19 6.11 -1.43
C VAL A 102 1.29 6.44 -1.42
N GLU A 103 1.63 7.65 -1.81
CA GLU A 103 3.00 8.19 -1.80
C GLU A 103 3.23 9.00 -0.52
N PHE A 104 4.34 8.73 0.12
CA PHE A 104 4.81 9.42 1.31
C PHE A 104 6.05 10.24 0.96
N GLU A 105 6.01 11.53 1.32
CA GLU A 105 7.12 12.45 1.14
C GLU A 105 7.53 13.01 2.50
N THR A 106 8.79 12.85 2.87
CA THR A 106 9.35 13.31 4.15
C THR A 106 10.79 13.79 3.99
N ILE A 107 11.33 14.39 5.05
CA ILE A 107 12.72 14.79 5.14
C ILE A 107 13.46 13.71 5.97
N CYS A 108 14.69 13.37 5.58
CA CYS A 108 15.61 12.57 6.42
C CYS A 108 15.22 11.12 6.74
N LEU A 109 14.40 10.45 5.93
CA LEU A 109 14.19 8.99 6.08
C LEU A 109 15.44 8.23 5.64
N ASP A 110 15.95 7.33 6.49
CA ASP A 110 16.95 6.35 6.09
C ASP A 110 16.25 5.18 5.34
N PRO A 111 16.57 4.94 4.06
CA PRO A 111 16.00 3.83 3.31
C PRO A 111 16.19 2.45 3.97
N ASN A 112 17.24 2.29 4.77
CA ASN A 112 17.57 1.05 5.46
C ASN A 112 17.07 1.02 6.91
N ALA A 113 16.20 1.96 7.29
CA ALA A 113 15.67 2.01 8.65
C ALA A 113 14.92 0.72 8.99
N LYS A 114 15.48 -0.06 9.93
CA LYS A 114 14.89 -1.33 10.36
C LYS A 114 13.40 -1.24 10.75
N PRO A 115 12.93 -0.21 11.49
CA PRO A 115 11.50 -0.10 11.81
C PRO A 115 10.58 -0.05 10.60
N LEU A 116 11.00 0.57 9.49
CA LEU A 116 10.22 0.61 8.26
C LEU A 116 10.17 -0.77 7.58
N ALA A 117 11.33 -1.45 7.52
CA ALA A 117 11.40 -2.80 6.97
C ALA A 117 10.56 -3.79 7.82
N ASP A 118 10.65 -3.72 9.14
CA ASP A 118 9.87 -4.57 10.06
C ASP A 118 8.34 -4.35 9.87
N TRP A 119 7.92 -3.10 9.75
CA TRP A 119 6.51 -2.77 9.45
C TRP A 119 6.05 -3.39 8.13
N ALA A 120 6.85 -3.24 7.09
CA ALA A 120 6.50 -3.75 5.77
C ALA A 120 6.47 -5.29 5.76
N LEU A 121 7.44 -5.97 6.38
CA LEU A 121 7.44 -7.43 6.51
C LEU A 121 6.21 -7.92 7.27
N LYS A 122 5.83 -7.23 8.36
CA LYS A 122 4.64 -7.55 9.12
C LYS A 122 3.36 -7.48 8.28
N TRP A 123 3.19 -6.40 7.49
CA TRP A 123 1.95 -6.15 6.77
C TRP A 123 1.88 -6.81 5.39
N ILE A 124 3.02 -7.09 4.74
CA ILE A 124 3.09 -7.97 3.56
C ILE A 124 2.82 -9.42 3.98
N ASP A 125 3.16 -9.78 5.23
CA ASP A 125 2.88 -11.08 5.85
C ASP A 125 3.31 -12.27 5.00
N ILE A 126 4.62 -12.50 4.96
CA ILE A 126 5.23 -13.58 4.16
C ILE A 126 4.71 -14.97 4.57
N GLU A 127 4.38 -15.14 5.85
CA GLU A 127 3.94 -16.41 6.43
C GLU A 127 2.42 -16.63 6.27
N GLU A 128 1.70 -15.67 5.69
CA GLU A 128 0.25 -15.70 5.51
C GLU A 128 -0.50 -16.00 6.82
N SER A 129 -0.04 -15.36 7.89
CA SER A 129 -0.53 -15.57 9.25
C SER A 129 -1.80 -14.79 9.56
N HIS A 130 -2.13 -13.78 8.76
CA HIS A 130 -3.35 -12.99 8.91
C HIS A 130 -4.60 -13.83 8.61
N THR A 131 -5.68 -13.53 9.30
CA THR A 131 -6.99 -14.11 9.01
C THR A 131 -7.72 -13.27 7.96
N GLU A 132 -8.50 -13.93 7.12
CA GLU A 132 -9.33 -13.25 6.12
C GLU A 132 -10.18 -12.16 6.75
N ASN A 133 -10.22 -11.00 6.10
CA ASN A 133 -11.07 -9.89 6.48
C ASN A 133 -12.51 -10.11 5.98
N GLN A 134 -13.41 -9.16 6.27
CA GLN A 134 -14.82 -9.23 5.86
C GLN A 134 -15.05 -9.33 4.34
N TYR A 135 -14.02 -9.08 3.53
CA TYR A 135 -14.06 -9.18 2.06
C TYR A 135 -13.53 -10.52 1.55
N GLY A 136 -13.14 -11.45 2.44
CA GLY A 136 -12.52 -12.72 2.07
C GLY A 136 -11.10 -12.56 1.52
N LEU A 137 -10.38 -11.53 1.97
CA LEU A 137 -9.00 -11.18 1.58
C LEU A 137 -8.11 -11.21 2.82
N GLY A 138 -6.80 -11.42 2.63
CA GLY A 138 -5.87 -11.61 3.74
C GLY A 138 -5.58 -10.39 4.59
N GLY A 139 -5.95 -9.18 4.14
CA GLY A 139 -5.66 -7.96 4.89
C GLY A 139 -4.20 -7.51 4.76
N TYR A 140 -3.61 -7.74 3.60
CA TYR A 140 -2.20 -7.51 3.30
C TYR A 140 -1.93 -6.14 2.71
N VAL A 141 -0.76 -5.58 3.02
CA VAL A 141 -0.09 -4.58 2.17
C VAL A 141 0.48 -5.34 0.96
N HIS A 142 0.20 -4.86 -0.25
CA HIS A 142 0.65 -5.52 -1.47
C HIS A 142 2.12 -5.23 -1.76
N SER A 143 2.54 -3.99 -1.61
CA SER A 143 3.94 -3.63 -1.84
C SER A 143 4.35 -2.34 -1.16
N ILE A 144 5.66 -2.16 -1.03
CA ILE A 144 6.30 -0.90 -0.68
C ILE A 144 7.50 -0.69 -1.61
N THR A 145 7.64 0.51 -2.16
CA THR A 145 8.83 0.84 -2.96
C THR A 145 10.00 1.21 -2.07
N TYR A 146 11.23 0.88 -2.54
CA TYR A 146 12.45 1.31 -1.85
C TYR A 146 12.50 2.85 -1.80
N PRO A 147 12.72 3.46 -0.61
CA PRO A 147 12.72 4.91 -0.47
C PRO A 147 13.77 5.58 -1.34
N GLN A 148 13.34 6.53 -2.15
CA GLN A 148 14.19 7.30 -3.05
C GLN A 148 14.55 8.63 -2.40
N LYS A 149 15.84 8.86 -2.19
CA LYS A 149 16.34 10.07 -1.56
C LYS A 149 16.82 11.07 -2.61
N THR A 150 16.29 12.28 -2.56
CA THR A 150 16.83 13.45 -3.24
C THR A 150 17.65 14.28 -2.25
N ARG A 151 18.13 15.47 -2.66
CA ARG A 151 18.87 16.35 -1.75
C ARG A 151 18.03 16.84 -0.55
N GLU A 152 16.73 17.00 -0.74
CA GLU A 152 15.85 17.68 0.20
C GLU A 152 14.77 16.75 0.76
N LYS A 153 14.42 15.66 0.04
CA LYS A 153 13.27 14.83 0.34
C LYS A 153 13.58 13.35 0.15
N CYS A 154 12.82 12.55 0.86
CA CYS A 154 12.75 11.12 0.65
C CYS A 154 11.30 10.74 0.30
N THR A 155 11.12 9.98 -0.76
CA THR A 155 9.80 9.55 -1.24
C THR A 155 9.75 8.03 -1.41
N PHE A 156 8.62 7.44 -1.08
CA PHE A 156 8.31 6.05 -1.37
C PHE A 156 6.80 5.88 -1.47
N SER A 157 6.36 4.80 -2.10
CA SER A 157 4.94 4.48 -2.26
C SER A 157 4.60 3.18 -1.55
N VAL A 158 3.36 3.09 -1.08
CA VAL A 158 2.78 1.89 -0.50
C VAL A 158 1.49 1.57 -1.25
N ASP A 159 1.39 0.35 -1.73
CA ASP A 159 0.13 -0.26 -2.08
C ASP A 159 -0.42 -0.96 -0.84
N PHE A 160 -1.45 -0.35 -0.23
CA PHE A 160 -2.05 -0.90 0.99
C PHE A 160 -2.93 -2.12 0.73
N GLY A 161 -3.24 -2.44 -0.52
CA GLY A 161 -3.99 -3.64 -0.89
C GLY A 161 -5.26 -3.82 -0.05
N SER A 162 -5.42 -5.01 0.52
CA SER A 162 -6.56 -5.32 1.38
C SER A 162 -6.34 -4.98 2.86
N ALA A 163 -5.21 -4.43 3.24
CA ALA A 163 -4.90 -4.07 4.63
C ALA A 163 -5.90 -3.07 5.21
N GLY A 164 -6.07 -3.14 6.54
CA GLY A 164 -6.86 -2.17 7.29
C GLY A 164 -6.14 -0.83 7.46
N LYS A 165 -6.89 0.22 7.83
CA LYS A 165 -6.30 1.55 8.13
C LYS A 165 -5.32 1.51 9.30
N GLU A 166 -5.34 0.46 10.10
CA GLU A 166 -4.39 0.21 11.18
C GLU A 166 -2.95 0.15 10.64
N SER A 167 -2.76 -0.40 9.43
CA SER A 167 -1.46 -0.42 8.75
C SER A 167 -0.92 0.98 8.50
N PHE A 168 -1.78 1.90 8.08
CA PHE A 168 -1.43 3.31 7.90
C PHE A 168 -1.00 3.95 9.24
N TYR A 169 -1.79 3.77 10.30
CA TYR A 169 -1.46 4.34 11.61
C TYR A 169 -0.21 3.74 12.24
N GLU A 170 0.03 2.46 12.06
CA GLU A 170 1.29 1.84 12.47
C GLU A 170 2.48 2.43 11.72
N LEU A 171 2.35 2.70 10.41
CA LEU A 171 3.38 3.39 9.63
C LEU A 171 3.64 4.81 10.18
N MET A 172 2.58 5.53 10.59
CA MET A 172 2.76 6.83 11.27
C MET A 172 3.55 6.69 12.58
N ASN A 173 3.33 5.61 13.34
CA ASN A 173 4.12 5.35 14.54
C ASN A 173 5.58 5.00 14.22
N VAL A 174 5.84 4.33 13.10
CA VAL A 174 7.20 4.10 12.60
C VAL A 174 7.90 5.43 12.30
N PHE A 175 7.24 6.36 11.62
CA PHE A 175 7.79 7.69 11.37
C PHE A 175 8.12 8.45 12.66
N ILE A 176 7.24 8.38 13.66
CA ILE A 176 7.49 8.97 14.98
C ILE A 176 8.71 8.33 15.66
N ALA A 177 8.87 7.01 15.55
CA ALA A 177 10.03 6.30 16.11
C ALA A 177 11.34 6.64 15.39
N LEU A 178 11.26 7.03 14.13
CA LEU A 178 12.38 7.50 13.30
C LEU A 178 12.59 9.02 13.40
N GLU A 179 11.93 9.68 14.38
CA GLU A 179 12.04 11.12 14.65
C GLU A 179 11.61 12.01 13.46
N ILE A 180 10.80 11.48 12.55
CA ILE A 180 10.21 12.27 11.47
C ILE A 180 9.10 13.12 12.05
N THR A 181 9.14 14.42 11.80
CA THR A 181 8.19 15.40 12.35
C THR A 181 7.22 15.96 11.33
N GLU A 182 7.55 15.85 10.04
CA GLU A 182 6.74 16.38 8.94
C GLU A 182 6.58 15.37 7.82
N LEU A 183 5.37 15.31 7.25
CA LEU A 183 4.99 14.34 6.25
C LEU A 183 3.99 14.94 5.26
N THR A 184 4.17 14.68 3.97
CA THR A 184 3.13 14.85 2.96
C THR A 184 2.68 13.48 2.45
N VAL A 185 1.37 13.29 2.41
CA VAL A 185 0.75 12.05 1.92
C VAL A 185 -0.14 12.40 0.73
N HIS A 186 0.07 11.71 -0.39
CA HIS A 186 -0.72 11.90 -1.60
C HIS A 186 -0.66 10.64 -2.48
N SER A 187 -1.37 10.61 -3.60
CA SER A 187 -1.12 9.67 -4.68
C SER A 187 -0.84 10.41 -5.97
N ARG A 188 -0.02 9.84 -6.82
CA ARG A 188 0.17 10.38 -8.16
C ARG A 188 -1.16 10.29 -8.90
N THR A 189 -1.64 11.39 -9.40
CA THR A 189 -2.72 11.35 -10.38
C THR A 189 -2.19 10.62 -11.60
N LEU A 190 -2.74 9.46 -11.91
CA LEU A 190 -2.50 8.83 -13.20
C LEU A 190 -3.11 9.77 -14.25
N HIS A 191 -2.32 10.71 -14.75
CA HIS A 191 -2.72 11.40 -15.96
C HIS A 191 -2.81 10.32 -17.04
N ALA A 192 -4.03 10.13 -17.57
CA ALA A 192 -4.19 9.39 -18.80
C ALA A 192 -3.12 9.94 -19.77
N ALA A 193 -2.25 9.07 -20.24
CA ALA A 193 -1.31 9.44 -21.29
C ALA A 193 -2.11 10.00 -22.46
N PRO A 194 -1.66 11.12 -23.07
CA PRO A 194 -2.36 11.74 -24.18
C PRO A 194 -2.51 10.81 -25.37
#